data_15dcc12ce12db6170b5a1d17f211af26
#
_entry.id   15dcc12ce12db6170b5a1d17f211af26
#
_cell.length_a   1.000
_cell.length_b   1.000
_cell.length_c   1.000
_cell.angle_alpha   90.00
_cell.angle_beta   90.00
_cell.angle_gamma   90.00
#
_symmetry.space_group_name_H-M   'P 1'
#
loop_
_entity.id
_entity.type
_entity.pdbx_description
1 polymer ?
#
loop_
_entity_poly.entity_id
_entity_poly.type
_entity_poly.pdbx_seq_one_letter_code
_entity_poly.pdbx_strand_id
1 'polypeptide(L)'
;HIRTVTMAISDGAMLSNEGRGYVLRRLLRRAVKYGKQLKIDKPFLVSLIDTAASILLPFYPYIEDKLPIVKKIVETEENKFLETLLSGEKKLSEIISISEKIISGKDAFLLYDTYGFPLELTAEYALEQGYEVDIKGFKLEMDKQKERARNARSEADSMMGQNEEYLSFVLESEFVGYETLEIEAKIIKVFPEGLVLDKTPFYATSGGQLADHGLIYNDSISLKIIDVEKLPNGQFLHKTSEELSTSYEGMVVKAEVDKTRRKLTEYHHSATHLLFKVLRDVLGNHVSQQGSQVSFDGLRFDFNHYENIEDEVILTIEEKVNDMIKDSYKSSTRIMKVEEAKQLGAIAEFGEKYGDKVRTIDLKYTLDLCGGTHVKDLSDIGKFAIKSVSSIGSGIFRIEAVANKMVDTLADSLVGLNQDIDNLVNKANKILLEAKKANIELDFNFKKNSVSLGSYQDVIDKRNELHEAQLAVKELEKTFNRLKETKALESVNDLSDFTYGNKVIAKLENVNGSALKQLADDYLANNDLDFIFLASVIEEKIVFVAKSNIKQINAGQVVKNAAQICGGNGGGRPDFAQAGGKDLEKLDEAINYVKDLIL
;
A
#
# COMPACT_ATOMS: atom_id res chain seq x y z
N HIS A 1 19.55 12.54 22.79
CA HIS A 1 18.72 11.73 21.90
C HIS A 1 19.55 10.65 21.19
N ILE A 2 20.62 11.00 20.44
CA ILE A 2 21.34 10.01 19.62
C ILE A 2 21.93 8.87 20.46
N ARG A 3 22.48 9.14 21.65
CA ARG A 3 23.01 8.11 22.55
C ARG A 3 21.93 7.08 22.96
N THR A 4 20.72 7.57 23.29
CA THR A 4 19.57 6.70 23.62
C THR A 4 19.13 5.88 22.41
N VAL A 5 19.04 6.52 21.24
CA VAL A 5 18.64 5.85 19.98
C VAL A 5 19.66 4.78 19.60
N THR A 6 20.98 5.11 19.65
CA THR A 6 22.05 4.14 19.34
C THR A 6 21.95 2.91 20.24
N MET A 7 21.85 3.10 21.55
CA MET A 7 21.77 1.98 22.50
C MET A 7 20.51 1.13 22.28
N ALA A 8 19.35 1.77 22.19
CA ALA A 8 18.09 1.06 22.08
C ALA A 8 17.97 0.26 20.78
N ILE A 9 18.45 0.81 19.64
CA ILE A 9 18.46 0.07 18.38
C ILE A 9 19.48 -1.08 18.45
N SER A 10 20.63 -0.89 19.09
CA SER A 10 21.61 -1.97 19.30
C SER A 10 21.02 -3.13 20.12
N ASP A 11 20.12 -2.82 21.06
CA ASP A 11 19.37 -3.81 21.86
C ASP A 11 18.15 -4.40 21.12
N GLY A 12 17.98 -4.10 19.82
CA GLY A 12 16.93 -4.66 18.98
C GLY A 12 15.62 -3.87 18.95
N ALA A 13 15.56 -2.68 19.56
CA ALA A 13 14.38 -1.83 19.45
C ALA A 13 14.35 -1.16 18.06
N MET A 14 13.26 -1.39 17.31
CA MET A 14 13.05 -0.78 16.00
C MET A 14 12.18 0.46 16.07
N LEU A 15 12.39 1.39 15.14
CA LEU A 15 11.53 2.57 14.97
C LEU A 15 10.15 2.12 14.45
N SER A 16 9.09 2.57 15.11
CA SER A 16 7.72 2.23 14.74
C SER A 16 6.75 3.39 14.94
N ASN A 17 5.48 3.21 14.57
CA ASN A 17 4.43 4.21 14.80
C ASN A 17 3.76 4.06 16.17
N GLU A 18 4.03 2.97 16.89
CA GLU A 18 3.39 2.66 18.17
C GLU A 18 4.40 2.14 19.18
N GLY A 19 4.01 2.10 20.45
CA GLY A 19 4.78 1.52 21.53
C GLY A 19 6.16 2.15 21.75
N ARG A 20 7.15 1.31 22.08
CA ARG A 20 8.52 1.73 22.39
C ARG A 20 9.25 2.35 21.18
N GLY A 21 9.03 1.81 20.01
CA GLY A 21 9.65 2.29 18.78
C GLY A 21 9.17 3.69 18.37
N TYR A 22 7.91 4.04 18.67
CA TYR A 22 7.40 5.40 18.50
C TYR A 22 8.17 6.42 19.34
N VAL A 23 8.51 6.08 20.58
CA VAL A 23 9.28 6.98 21.45
C VAL A 23 10.66 7.25 20.84
N LEU A 24 11.34 6.22 20.33
CA LEU A 24 12.65 6.37 19.68
C LEU A 24 12.56 7.21 18.42
N ARG A 25 11.56 6.94 17.58
CA ARG A 25 11.29 7.72 16.36
C ARG A 25 11.04 9.19 16.69
N ARG A 26 10.24 9.48 17.71
CA ARG A 26 9.98 10.85 18.17
C ARG A 26 11.25 11.56 18.65
N LEU A 27 12.13 10.87 19.39
CA LEU A 27 13.40 11.43 19.83
C LEU A 27 14.30 11.79 18.63
N LEU A 28 14.36 10.91 17.62
CA LEU A 28 15.14 11.12 16.41
C LEU A 28 14.60 12.31 15.61
N ARG A 29 13.30 12.32 15.33
CA ARG A 29 12.63 13.41 14.60
C ARG A 29 12.76 14.76 15.30
N ARG A 30 12.70 14.77 16.63
CA ARG A 30 12.94 15.97 17.41
C ARG A 30 14.38 16.48 17.26
N ALA A 31 15.36 15.58 17.23
CA ALA A 31 16.75 15.98 16.99
C ALA A 31 16.94 16.58 15.59
N VAL A 32 16.31 16.01 14.54
CA VAL A 32 16.34 16.55 13.17
C VAL A 32 15.71 17.95 13.12
N LYS A 33 14.53 18.15 13.77
CA LYS A 33 13.90 19.48 13.88
C LYS A 33 14.87 20.53 14.42
N TYR A 34 15.51 20.24 15.55
CA TYR A 34 16.46 21.19 16.15
C TYR A 34 17.73 21.38 15.30
N GLY A 35 18.19 20.35 14.60
CA GLY A 35 19.24 20.47 13.59
C GLY A 35 18.87 21.50 12.51
N LYS A 36 17.65 21.42 11.99
CA LYS A 36 17.14 22.38 11.00
C LYS A 36 17.06 23.81 11.55
N GLN A 37 16.63 24.00 12.80
CA GLN A 37 16.65 25.33 13.45
C GLN A 37 18.08 25.90 13.56
N LEU A 38 19.08 25.02 13.69
CA LEU A 38 20.51 25.38 13.66
C LEU A 38 21.06 25.53 12.21
N LYS A 39 20.18 25.52 11.18
CA LYS A 39 20.53 25.63 9.75
C LYS A 39 21.35 24.44 9.21
N ILE A 40 21.13 23.26 9.77
CA ILE A 40 21.70 22.02 9.26
C ILE A 40 20.65 21.40 8.33
N ASP A 41 20.84 21.56 7.01
CA ASP A 41 19.90 21.12 5.98
C ASP A 41 20.22 19.73 5.41
N LYS A 42 21.25 19.07 5.95
CA LYS A 42 21.69 17.72 5.54
C LYS A 42 21.54 16.74 6.68
N PRO A 43 21.41 15.43 6.40
CA PRO A 43 21.49 14.41 7.42
C PRO A 43 22.79 14.54 8.23
N PHE A 44 22.70 14.58 9.55
CA PHE A 44 23.83 14.81 10.44
C PHE A 44 23.88 13.85 11.64
N LEU A 45 22.74 13.23 12.00
CA LEU A 45 22.64 12.37 13.16
C LEU A 45 23.52 11.13 13.04
N VAL A 46 23.68 10.61 11.82
CA VAL A 46 24.55 9.46 11.54
C VAL A 46 26.00 9.74 11.97
N SER A 47 26.51 10.95 11.71
CA SER A 47 27.88 11.34 12.10
C SER A 47 28.10 11.36 13.63
N LEU A 48 27.02 11.51 14.40
CA LEU A 48 27.06 11.53 15.86
C LEU A 48 27.04 10.13 16.49
N ILE A 49 26.70 9.08 15.70
CA ILE A 49 26.61 7.71 16.20
C ILE A 49 27.98 7.20 16.65
N ASP A 50 29.03 7.46 15.88
CA ASP A 50 30.39 7.02 16.26
C ASP A 50 30.85 7.65 17.57
N THR A 51 30.54 8.94 17.77
CA THR A 51 30.82 9.63 19.04
C THR A 51 30.01 9.05 20.20
N ALA A 52 28.71 8.73 19.96
CA ALA A 52 27.89 8.07 20.96
C ALA A 52 28.40 6.67 21.29
N ALA A 53 28.81 5.91 20.27
CA ALA A 53 29.36 4.57 20.40
C ALA A 53 30.67 4.56 21.18
N SER A 54 31.60 5.48 20.92
CA SER A 54 32.86 5.54 21.62
C SER A 54 32.71 5.71 23.16
N ILE A 55 31.62 6.34 23.60
CA ILE A 55 31.26 6.47 25.02
C ILE A 55 30.69 5.17 25.60
N LEU A 56 29.97 4.39 24.76
CA LEU A 56 29.23 3.20 25.17
C LEU A 56 30.07 1.92 25.10
N LEU A 57 30.93 1.81 24.10
CA LEU A 57 31.73 0.62 23.80
C LEU A 57 32.54 0.07 24.99
N PRO A 58 33.15 0.87 25.87
CA PRO A 58 33.87 0.35 27.02
C PRO A 58 33.00 -0.46 28.01
N PHE A 59 31.69 -0.21 27.99
CA PHE A 59 30.71 -0.87 28.87
C PHE A 59 29.85 -1.89 28.14
N TYR A 60 29.66 -1.71 26.84
CA TYR A 60 28.78 -2.50 25.98
C TYR A 60 29.48 -2.86 24.65
N PRO A 61 30.52 -3.71 24.67
CA PRO A 61 31.31 -4.01 23.46
C PRO A 61 30.49 -4.59 22.30
N TYR A 62 29.40 -5.30 22.59
CA TYR A 62 28.54 -5.93 21.59
C TYR A 62 27.85 -4.94 20.63
N ILE A 63 27.78 -3.65 20.95
CA ILE A 63 27.19 -2.66 20.04
C ILE A 63 28.07 -2.40 18.82
N GLU A 64 29.36 -2.73 18.84
CA GLU A 64 30.28 -2.53 17.71
C GLU A 64 29.77 -3.20 16.44
N ASP A 65 29.40 -4.47 16.55
CA ASP A 65 28.84 -5.26 15.44
C ASP A 65 27.47 -4.75 14.94
N LYS A 66 26.79 -3.92 15.76
CA LYS A 66 25.48 -3.36 15.45
C LYS A 66 25.53 -1.98 14.81
N LEU A 67 26.67 -1.29 14.91
CA LEU A 67 26.79 0.10 14.43
C LEU A 67 26.42 0.28 12.94
N PRO A 68 26.79 -0.62 12.02
CA PRO A 68 26.38 -0.47 10.61
C PRO A 68 24.85 -0.42 10.45
N ILE A 69 24.13 -1.28 11.15
CA ILE A 69 22.68 -1.33 11.14
C ILE A 69 22.08 -0.08 11.81
N VAL A 70 22.60 0.33 12.97
CA VAL A 70 22.16 1.54 13.67
C VAL A 70 22.28 2.76 12.77
N LYS A 71 23.44 2.92 12.10
CA LYS A 71 23.70 4.02 11.16
C LYS A 71 22.67 4.01 10.02
N LYS A 72 22.43 2.85 9.41
CA LYS A 72 21.50 2.72 8.29
C LYS A 72 20.07 3.06 8.68
N ILE A 73 19.60 2.58 9.85
CA ILE A 73 18.25 2.87 10.37
C ILE A 73 18.09 4.38 10.64
N VAL A 74 19.08 5.00 11.29
CA VAL A 74 19.04 6.44 11.61
C VAL A 74 19.08 7.27 10.33
N GLU A 75 19.96 6.94 9.39
CA GLU A 75 20.08 7.63 8.10
C GLU A 75 18.77 7.58 7.32
N THR A 76 18.18 6.39 7.21
CA THR A 76 16.93 6.19 6.49
C THR A 76 15.77 7.00 7.11
N GLU A 77 15.63 6.96 8.44
CA GLU A 77 14.58 7.74 9.12
C GLU A 77 14.83 9.25 9.05
N GLU A 78 16.09 9.67 9.16
CA GLU A 78 16.48 11.09 9.08
C GLU A 78 16.17 11.65 7.68
N ASN A 79 16.54 10.94 6.62
CA ASN A 79 16.24 11.33 5.23
C ASN A 79 14.73 11.41 4.98
N LYS A 80 13.99 10.34 5.31
CA LYS A 80 12.52 10.32 5.17
C LYS A 80 11.85 11.45 5.95
N PHE A 81 12.37 11.76 7.13
CA PHE A 81 11.78 12.82 7.95
C PHE A 81 12.12 14.22 7.44
N LEU A 82 13.30 14.45 6.88
CA LEU A 82 13.62 15.72 6.22
C LEU A 82 12.68 16.02 5.05
N GLU A 83 12.35 15.02 4.21
CA GLU A 83 11.35 15.15 3.15
C GLU A 83 9.95 15.46 3.71
N THR A 84 9.55 14.69 4.73
CA THR A 84 8.27 14.88 5.44
C THR A 84 8.18 16.28 6.08
N LEU A 85 9.28 16.74 6.67
CA LEU A 85 9.35 18.02 7.35
C LEU A 85 9.07 19.18 6.38
N LEU A 86 9.68 19.15 5.19
CA LEU A 86 9.47 20.17 4.15
C LEU A 86 8.01 20.22 3.67
N SER A 87 7.41 19.06 3.39
CA SER A 87 6.01 18.97 2.95
C SER A 87 5.02 19.32 4.06
N GLY A 88 5.30 18.88 5.29
CA GLY A 88 4.47 19.15 6.47
C GLY A 88 4.51 20.62 6.90
N GLU A 89 5.68 21.27 6.88
CA GLU A 89 5.82 22.70 7.16
C GLU A 89 5.05 23.56 6.15
N LYS A 90 5.15 23.23 4.87
CA LYS A 90 4.38 23.91 3.82
C LYS A 90 2.89 23.79 4.08
N LYS A 91 2.40 22.57 4.35
CA LYS A 91 0.98 22.33 4.61
C LYS A 91 0.52 22.99 5.91
N LEU A 92 1.33 22.98 6.96
CA LEU A 92 1.04 23.66 8.22
C LEU A 92 0.94 25.20 8.01
N SER A 93 1.83 25.79 7.22
CA SER A 93 1.76 27.22 6.87
C SER A 93 0.48 27.57 6.12
N GLU A 94 0.02 26.71 5.19
CA GLU A 94 -1.27 26.87 4.52
C GLU A 94 -2.43 26.84 5.53
N ILE A 95 -2.44 25.86 6.45
CA ILE A 95 -3.46 25.72 7.50
C ILE A 95 -3.47 26.94 8.41
N ILE A 96 -2.31 27.41 8.87
CA ILE A 96 -2.16 28.58 9.72
C ILE A 96 -2.72 29.82 9.05
N SER A 97 -2.49 30.00 7.74
CA SER A 97 -2.97 31.16 6.99
C SER A 97 -4.49 31.33 6.95
N ILE A 98 -5.24 30.23 7.17
CA ILE A 98 -6.71 30.20 7.14
C ILE A 98 -7.34 29.97 8.52
N SER A 99 -6.53 29.79 9.56
CA SER A 99 -6.98 29.48 10.94
C SER A 99 -7.05 30.73 11.82
N GLU A 100 -8.05 30.82 12.70
CA GLU A 100 -8.26 31.96 13.63
C GLU A 100 -7.54 31.77 14.98
N LYS A 101 -6.27 31.36 15.02
CA LYS A 101 -5.42 31.04 16.20
C LYS A 101 -5.51 29.61 16.73
N ILE A 102 -6.45 28.78 16.31
CA ILE A 102 -6.53 27.38 16.72
C ILE A 102 -6.52 26.51 15.48
N ILE A 103 -5.56 25.61 15.38
CA ILE A 103 -5.51 24.57 14.36
C ILE A 103 -6.51 23.48 14.77
N SER A 104 -7.46 23.15 13.88
CA SER A 104 -8.48 22.16 14.17
C SER A 104 -7.89 20.77 14.40
N GLY A 105 -8.54 19.96 15.23
CA GLY A 105 -8.14 18.57 15.44
C GLY A 105 -8.11 17.75 14.15
N LYS A 106 -8.99 18.06 13.19
CA LYS A 106 -9.05 17.43 11.87
C LYS A 106 -7.83 17.79 11.01
N ASP A 107 -7.40 19.04 11.02
CA ASP A 107 -6.21 19.48 10.28
C ASP A 107 -4.92 18.94 10.91
N ALA A 108 -4.86 18.91 12.25
CA ALA A 108 -3.76 18.27 12.96
C ALA A 108 -3.68 16.76 12.68
N PHE A 109 -4.85 16.10 12.55
CA PHE A 109 -4.93 14.70 12.17
C PHE A 109 -4.51 14.48 10.69
N LEU A 110 -4.89 15.37 9.79
CA LEU A 110 -4.44 15.34 8.39
C LEU A 110 -2.91 15.43 8.29
N LEU A 111 -2.30 16.34 9.06
CA LEU A 111 -0.84 16.47 9.12
C LEU A 111 -0.17 15.20 9.66
N TYR A 112 -0.78 14.56 10.65
CA TYR A 112 -0.28 13.32 11.24
C TYR A 112 -0.43 12.12 10.28
N ASP A 113 -1.62 11.90 9.75
CA ASP A 113 -2.00 10.71 9.00
C ASP A 113 -1.43 10.71 7.57
N THR A 114 -1.56 11.85 6.87
CA THR A 114 -1.19 11.97 5.46
C THR A 114 0.26 12.44 5.27
N TYR A 115 0.69 13.40 6.07
CA TYR A 115 2.03 14.01 5.95
C TYR A 115 3.04 13.43 6.94
N GLY A 116 2.65 12.49 7.81
CA GLY A 116 3.53 11.89 8.83
C GLY A 116 4.13 12.90 9.82
N PHE A 117 3.48 14.06 10.00
CA PHE A 117 3.93 15.16 10.85
C PHE A 117 3.36 14.99 12.27
N PRO A 118 4.17 14.58 13.28
CA PRO A 118 3.66 14.24 14.59
C PRO A 118 2.90 15.39 15.26
N LEU A 119 1.86 15.06 16.04
CA LEU A 119 1.05 16.06 16.76
C LEU A 119 1.88 17.00 17.63
N GLU A 120 2.88 16.45 18.32
CA GLU A 120 3.75 17.23 19.19
C GLU A 120 4.57 18.25 18.40
N LEU A 121 5.03 17.88 17.20
CA LEU A 121 5.71 18.82 16.31
C LEU A 121 4.74 19.85 15.76
N THR A 122 3.52 19.46 15.36
CA THR A 122 2.47 20.39 14.95
C THR A 122 2.21 21.41 16.05
N ALA A 123 2.09 20.96 17.31
CA ALA A 123 1.85 21.84 18.45
C ALA A 123 3.04 22.79 18.74
N GLU A 124 4.28 22.28 18.65
CA GLU A 124 5.48 23.11 18.82
C GLU A 124 5.60 24.20 17.75
N TYR A 125 5.40 23.86 16.46
CA TYR A 125 5.43 24.82 15.36
C TYR A 125 4.29 25.83 15.42
N ALA A 126 3.08 25.37 15.79
CA ALA A 126 1.92 26.24 15.98
C ALA A 126 2.18 27.27 17.09
N LEU A 127 2.71 26.81 18.23
CA LEU A 127 3.02 27.67 19.38
C LEU A 127 4.10 28.72 19.04
N GLU A 128 5.13 28.35 18.29
CA GLU A 128 6.16 29.27 17.80
C GLU A 128 5.58 30.41 16.95
N GLN A 129 4.43 30.20 16.30
CA GLN A 129 3.72 31.20 15.50
C GLN A 129 2.50 31.83 16.22
N GLY A 130 2.31 31.52 17.51
CA GLY A 130 1.23 32.08 18.35
C GLY A 130 -0.13 31.39 18.13
N TYR A 131 -0.14 30.15 17.66
CA TYR A 131 -1.33 29.31 17.46
C TYR A 131 -1.37 28.17 18.47
N GLU A 132 -2.58 27.69 18.76
CA GLU A 132 -2.83 26.48 19.55
C GLU A 132 -3.37 25.37 18.67
N VAL A 133 -3.34 24.13 19.16
CA VAL A 133 -3.87 22.94 18.45
C VAL A 133 -4.98 22.30 19.27
N ASP A 134 -6.10 21.99 18.64
CA ASP A 134 -7.21 21.23 19.24
C ASP A 134 -6.84 19.75 19.42
N ILE A 135 -6.12 19.48 20.53
CA ILE A 135 -5.69 18.11 20.90
C ILE A 135 -6.89 17.18 21.16
N LYS A 136 -8.04 17.71 21.61
CA LYS A 136 -9.22 16.88 21.86
C LYS A 136 -9.84 16.42 20.56
N GLY A 137 -10.00 17.33 19.60
CA GLY A 137 -10.48 17.00 18.27
C GLY A 137 -9.53 16.03 17.54
N PHE A 138 -8.21 16.20 17.68
CA PHE A 138 -7.24 15.24 17.14
C PHE A 138 -7.44 13.83 17.73
N LYS A 139 -7.62 13.71 19.05
CA LYS A 139 -7.88 12.40 19.69
C LYS A 139 -9.15 11.75 19.18
N LEU A 140 -10.21 12.52 18.95
CA LEU A 140 -11.46 12.01 18.37
C LEU A 140 -11.24 11.43 16.95
N GLU A 141 -10.45 12.09 16.11
CA GLU A 141 -10.14 11.57 14.77
C GLU A 141 -9.24 10.31 14.83
N MET A 142 -8.27 10.28 15.75
CA MET A 142 -7.47 9.08 16.04
C MET A 142 -8.32 7.91 16.52
N ASP A 143 -9.29 8.15 17.39
CA ASP A 143 -10.16 7.10 17.92
C ASP A 143 -11.08 6.56 16.81
N LYS A 144 -11.61 7.42 15.93
CA LYS A 144 -12.36 7.00 14.73
C LYS A 144 -11.51 6.15 13.78
N GLN A 145 -10.23 6.47 13.62
CA GLN A 145 -9.30 5.65 12.82
C GLN A 145 -9.07 4.28 13.46
N LYS A 146 -8.82 4.26 14.79
CA LYS A 146 -8.66 3.02 15.57
C LYS A 146 -9.91 2.16 15.52
N GLU A 147 -11.08 2.76 15.63
CA GLU A 147 -12.37 2.06 15.56
C GLU A 147 -12.59 1.45 14.16
N ARG A 148 -12.30 2.18 13.09
CA ARG A 148 -12.29 1.63 11.72
C ARG A 148 -11.34 0.46 11.56
N ALA A 149 -10.12 0.56 12.12
CA ALA A 149 -9.14 -0.52 12.11
C ALA A 149 -9.55 -1.70 13.02
N ARG A 150 -10.28 -1.42 14.11
CA ARG A 150 -10.80 -2.44 15.05
C ARG A 150 -12.00 -3.20 14.46
N ASN A 151 -12.93 -2.50 13.80
CA ASN A 151 -14.06 -3.10 13.11
C ASN A 151 -13.64 -3.93 11.89
N ALA A 152 -12.41 -3.72 11.38
CA ALA A 152 -11.78 -4.58 10.38
C ALA A 152 -11.12 -5.83 10.99
N ARG A 153 -10.94 -5.90 12.32
CA ARG A 153 -10.48 -7.08 13.07
C ARG A 153 -11.68 -7.65 13.81
N SER A 154 -11.99 -8.92 13.61
CA SER A 154 -13.15 -9.56 14.22
C SER A 154 -13.13 -9.41 15.76
N GLU A 155 -14.28 -9.08 16.34
CA GLU A 155 -14.54 -8.93 17.79
C GLU A 155 -14.36 -10.24 18.61
N ALA A 156 -14.00 -11.35 17.94
CA ALA A 156 -14.02 -12.69 18.51
C ALA A 156 -13.08 -12.90 19.73
N ASP A 157 -11.87 -12.32 19.70
CA ASP A 157 -10.86 -12.60 20.74
C ASP A 157 -11.14 -12.01 22.13
N SER A 158 -11.98 -10.97 22.21
CA SER A 158 -12.20 -10.26 23.47
C SER A 158 -13.39 -10.79 24.28
N MET A 159 -14.35 -11.47 23.65
CA MET A 159 -15.55 -11.99 24.32
C MET A 159 -15.33 -13.35 25.01
N MET A 160 -14.44 -14.22 24.49
CA MET A 160 -14.20 -15.53 25.07
C MET A 160 -13.61 -15.51 26.49
N GLY A 161 -12.73 -14.55 26.78
CA GLY A 161 -12.12 -14.40 28.11
C GLY A 161 -13.08 -13.96 29.23
N GLN A 162 -14.32 -13.59 28.90
CA GLN A 162 -15.34 -13.09 29.85
C GLN A 162 -16.54 -14.04 30.02
N ASN A 163 -16.61 -15.15 29.27
CA ASN A 163 -17.71 -16.12 29.39
C ASN A 163 -17.49 -17.04 30.60
N GLU A 164 -18.32 -16.93 31.64
CA GLU A 164 -18.25 -17.71 32.86
C GLU A 164 -18.39 -19.23 32.62
N GLU A 165 -19.16 -19.65 31.60
CA GLU A 165 -19.28 -21.06 31.22
C GLU A 165 -17.97 -21.64 30.71
N TYR A 166 -17.22 -20.90 29.90
CA TYR A 166 -15.91 -21.34 29.42
C TYR A 166 -14.85 -21.38 30.51
N LEU A 167 -14.89 -20.40 31.43
CA LEU A 167 -13.97 -20.35 32.57
C LEU A 167 -14.20 -21.51 33.57
N SER A 168 -15.47 -21.92 33.74
CA SER A 168 -15.84 -23.01 34.66
C SER A 168 -15.66 -24.40 34.06
N PHE A 169 -15.48 -24.53 32.74
CA PHE A 169 -15.31 -25.83 32.07
C PHE A 169 -13.90 -26.33 32.22
N VAL A 170 -13.70 -27.46 32.93
CA VAL A 170 -12.38 -27.99 33.33
C VAL A 170 -12.11 -29.41 32.83
N LEU A 171 -13.03 -30.02 32.05
CA LEU A 171 -12.78 -31.34 31.49
C LEU A 171 -11.65 -31.26 30.47
N GLU A 172 -10.77 -32.29 30.48
CA GLU A 172 -9.64 -32.32 29.56
C GLU A 172 -10.08 -32.61 28.12
N SER A 173 -9.38 -31.99 27.16
CA SER A 173 -9.51 -32.24 25.74
C SER A 173 -8.11 -32.35 25.15
N GLU A 174 -7.78 -33.51 24.59
CA GLU A 174 -6.43 -33.82 24.11
C GLU A 174 -6.32 -33.57 22.59
N PHE A 175 -5.24 -32.90 22.16
CA PHE A 175 -4.92 -32.74 20.74
C PHE A 175 -4.05 -33.90 20.24
N VAL A 176 -4.57 -34.69 19.30
CA VAL A 176 -3.89 -35.85 18.69
C VAL A 176 -3.57 -35.65 17.22
N GLY A 177 -3.82 -34.47 16.69
CA GLY A 177 -3.75 -34.14 15.27
C GLY A 177 -2.34 -34.03 14.67
N TYR A 178 -1.28 -34.28 15.44
CA TYR A 178 0.07 -34.46 14.88
C TYR A 178 0.26 -35.86 14.27
N GLU A 179 -0.48 -36.84 14.79
CA GLU A 179 -0.30 -38.25 14.45
C GLU A 179 -1.42 -38.76 13.56
N THR A 180 -2.66 -38.34 13.81
CA THR A 180 -3.84 -38.78 13.07
C THR A 180 -4.74 -37.62 12.67
N LEU A 181 -5.40 -37.75 11.53
CA LEU A 181 -6.38 -36.80 11.03
C LEU A 181 -7.83 -37.29 11.17
N GLU A 182 -8.00 -38.46 11.78
CA GLU A 182 -9.29 -39.11 11.95
C GLU A 182 -9.26 -39.95 13.24
N ILE A 183 -10.30 -39.79 14.09
CA ILE A 183 -10.38 -40.51 15.34
C ILE A 183 -11.85 -40.65 15.80
N GLU A 184 -12.15 -41.75 16.54
CA GLU A 184 -13.34 -41.81 17.37
C GLU A 184 -13.12 -41.00 18.66
N ALA A 185 -14.08 -40.10 18.97
CA ALA A 185 -14.03 -39.23 20.14
C ALA A 185 -15.41 -39.11 20.79
N LYS A 186 -15.45 -38.67 22.02
CA LYS A 186 -16.68 -38.43 22.76
C LYS A 186 -16.95 -36.94 22.86
N ILE A 187 -18.18 -36.52 22.58
CA ILE A 187 -18.63 -35.13 22.84
C ILE A 187 -18.76 -34.99 24.36
N ILE A 188 -17.91 -34.14 24.96
CA ILE A 188 -17.90 -33.93 26.41
C ILE A 188 -18.64 -32.68 26.84
N LYS A 189 -18.88 -31.71 25.92
CA LYS A 189 -19.66 -30.52 26.19
C LYS A 189 -20.18 -29.91 24.86
N VAL A 190 -21.38 -29.37 24.94
CA VAL A 190 -22.00 -28.56 23.87
C VAL A 190 -22.25 -27.15 24.40
N PHE A 191 -21.74 -26.17 23.68
CA PHE A 191 -21.98 -24.74 23.88
C PHE A 191 -22.81 -24.18 22.71
N PRO A 192 -23.39 -22.99 22.84
CA PRO A 192 -24.18 -22.40 21.75
C PRO A 192 -23.40 -22.25 20.43
N GLU A 193 -22.09 -21.94 20.51
CA GLU A 193 -21.24 -21.68 19.36
C GLU A 193 -20.48 -22.91 18.83
N GLY A 194 -20.44 -24.00 19.60
CA GLY A 194 -19.62 -25.16 19.23
C GLY A 194 -19.67 -26.30 20.23
N LEU A 195 -18.91 -27.33 19.99
CA LEU A 195 -18.80 -28.48 20.88
C LEU A 195 -17.33 -28.81 21.21
N VAL A 196 -17.14 -29.51 22.33
CA VAL A 196 -15.83 -29.96 22.79
C VAL A 196 -15.77 -31.50 22.81
N LEU A 197 -14.68 -32.04 22.28
CA LEU A 197 -14.37 -33.47 22.30
C LEU A 197 -13.36 -33.79 23.40
N ASP A 198 -13.40 -35.03 23.94
CA ASP A 198 -12.38 -35.55 24.87
C ASP A 198 -10.99 -35.60 24.21
N LYS A 199 -10.94 -35.91 22.94
CA LYS A 199 -9.73 -35.89 22.10
C LYS A 199 -10.07 -35.41 20.69
N THR A 200 -9.16 -34.66 20.07
CA THR A 200 -9.43 -34.06 18.76
C THR A 200 -8.22 -34.12 17.81
N PRO A 201 -8.45 -34.43 16.51
CA PRO A 201 -7.42 -34.29 15.49
C PRO A 201 -7.35 -32.87 14.92
N PHE A 202 -8.31 -31.99 15.26
CA PHE A 202 -8.43 -30.64 14.73
C PHE A 202 -7.46 -29.68 15.42
N TYR A 203 -6.60 -29.02 14.67
CA TYR A 203 -5.76 -27.94 15.14
C TYR A 203 -6.60 -26.70 15.40
N ALA A 204 -6.47 -26.09 16.55
CA ALA A 204 -7.10 -24.82 16.87
C ALA A 204 -6.22 -23.64 16.44
N THR A 205 -6.82 -22.53 16.01
CA THR A 205 -6.10 -21.31 15.64
C THR A 205 -5.10 -20.92 16.73
N SER A 206 -3.82 -20.96 16.40
CA SER A 206 -2.73 -20.65 17.33
C SER A 206 -1.41 -20.44 16.59
N GLY A 207 -0.52 -19.55 17.10
CA GLY A 207 0.81 -19.33 16.54
C GLY A 207 0.81 -18.91 15.06
N GLY A 208 -0.22 -18.17 14.64
CA GLY A 208 -0.38 -17.73 13.24
C GLY A 208 -0.99 -18.79 12.32
N GLN A 209 -1.04 -20.07 12.67
CA GLN A 209 -1.74 -21.07 11.89
C GLN A 209 -3.25 -21.02 12.20
N LEU A 210 -4.08 -20.93 11.14
CA LEU A 210 -5.53 -20.99 11.25
C LEU A 210 -6.00 -22.43 11.52
N ALA A 211 -7.20 -22.53 12.08
CA ALA A 211 -7.83 -23.78 12.46
C ALA A 211 -8.09 -24.71 11.26
N ASP A 212 -8.16 -26.00 11.57
CA ASP A 212 -8.61 -27.00 10.62
C ASP A 212 -10.11 -26.94 10.39
N HIS A 213 -10.49 -27.40 9.24
CA HIS A 213 -11.86 -27.69 8.85
C HIS A 213 -12.06 -29.19 8.70
N GLY A 214 -13.30 -29.65 8.76
CA GLY A 214 -13.63 -31.05 8.56
C GLY A 214 -15.03 -31.43 8.99
N LEU A 215 -15.21 -32.67 9.42
CA LEU A 215 -16.50 -33.22 9.82
C LEU A 215 -16.42 -33.90 11.19
N ILE A 216 -17.48 -33.75 11.99
CA ILE A 216 -17.75 -34.54 13.18
C ILE A 216 -19.10 -35.23 12.95
N TYR A 217 -19.11 -36.56 12.93
CA TYR A 217 -20.30 -37.29 12.51
C TYR A 217 -20.43 -38.67 13.19
N ASN A 218 -21.64 -39.19 13.21
CA ASN A 218 -22.01 -40.58 13.44
C ASN A 218 -23.30 -40.88 12.64
N ASP A 219 -23.94 -42.03 12.95
CA ASP A 219 -25.19 -42.40 12.26
C ASP A 219 -26.35 -41.44 12.49
N SER A 220 -26.29 -40.56 13.49
CA SER A 220 -27.39 -39.66 13.90
C SER A 220 -27.12 -38.18 13.59
N ILE A 221 -25.85 -37.77 13.51
CA ILE A 221 -25.45 -36.38 13.33
C ILE A 221 -24.31 -36.29 12.33
N SER A 222 -24.26 -35.15 11.58
CA SER A 222 -23.13 -34.78 10.73
C SER A 222 -22.97 -33.28 10.80
N LEU A 223 -21.87 -32.82 11.40
CA LEU A 223 -21.56 -31.41 11.68
C LEU A 223 -20.32 -30.99 10.91
N LYS A 224 -20.44 -29.95 10.10
CA LYS A 224 -19.32 -29.36 9.38
C LYS A 224 -18.58 -28.38 10.30
N ILE A 225 -17.34 -28.68 10.60
CA ILE A 225 -16.48 -27.81 11.42
C ILE A 225 -15.82 -26.78 10.51
N ILE A 226 -16.02 -25.52 10.87
CA ILE A 226 -15.56 -24.35 10.10
C ILE A 226 -14.47 -23.56 10.81
N ASP A 227 -14.32 -23.75 12.12
CA ASP A 227 -13.29 -23.13 12.94
C ASP A 227 -13.09 -23.93 14.23
N VAL A 228 -11.90 -23.82 14.83
CA VAL A 228 -11.59 -24.42 16.13
C VAL A 228 -10.79 -23.41 16.96
N GLU A 229 -11.24 -23.15 18.17
CA GLU A 229 -10.59 -22.22 19.09
C GLU A 229 -10.22 -22.89 20.41
N LYS A 230 -9.19 -22.37 21.08
CA LYS A 230 -8.84 -22.83 22.43
C LYS A 230 -9.65 -22.06 23.46
N LEU A 231 -10.32 -22.80 24.35
CA LEU A 231 -10.95 -22.24 25.53
C LEU A 231 -9.89 -21.84 26.58
N PRO A 232 -10.22 -20.98 27.56
CA PRO A 232 -9.28 -20.50 28.57
C PRO A 232 -8.52 -21.59 29.33
N ASN A 233 -9.15 -22.75 29.55
CA ASN A 233 -8.55 -23.90 30.24
C ASN A 233 -7.90 -24.91 29.29
N GLY A 234 -7.71 -24.56 28.00
CA GLY A 234 -6.95 -25.31 27.02
C GLY A 234 -7.74 -26.32 26.19
N GLN A 235 -9.05 -26.43 26.36
CA GLN A 235 -9.91 -27.28 25.54
C GLN A 235 -10.08 -26.74 24.14
N PHE A 236 -10.57 -27.59 23.22
CA PHE A 236 -10.77 -27.26 21.80
C PHE A 236 -12.27 -27.14 21.50
N LEU A 237 -12.73 -25.92 21.25
CA LEU A 237 -14.10 -25.61 20.85
C LEU A 237 -14.21 -25.70 19.32
N HIS A 238 -14.93 -26.73 18.84
CA HIS A 238 -15.19 -26.93 17.41
C HIS A 238 -16.46 -26.18 17.02
N LYS A 239 -16.30 -25.14 16.18
CA LYS A 239 -17.40 -24.28 15.73
C LYS A 239 -18.04 -24.82 14.46
N THR A 240 -19.36 -24.70 14.41
CA THR A 240 -20.19 -25.09 13.26
C THR A 240 -21.26 -24.03 12.99
N SER A 241 -21.75 -23.98 11.75
CA SER A 241 -22.91 -23.14 11.39
C SER A 241 -24.26 -23.85 11.62
N GLU A 242 -24.23 -25.13 12.00
CA GLU A 242 -25.42 -25.94 12.22
C GLU A 242 -25.92 -25.80 13.66
N GLU A 243 -27.23 -25.98 13.85
CA GLU A 243 -27.83 -25.94 15.19
C GLU A 243 -27.32 -27.10 16.06
N LEU A 244 -26.87 -26.78 17.26
CA LEU A 244 -26.37 -27.73 18.21
C LEU A 244 -27.42 -28.05 19.27
N SER A 245 -27.48 -29.32 19.68
CA SER A 245 -28.35 -29.78 20.78
C SER A 245 -27.49 -30.32 21.93
N THR A 246 -27.85 -29.96 23.16
CA THR A 246 -27.25 -30.51 24.37
C THR A 246 -27.42 -32.02 24.46
N SER A 247 -28.38 -32.61 23.71
CA SER A 247 -28.54 -34.07 23.61
C SER A 247 -27.37 -34.78 22.94
N TYR A 248 -26.47 -34.05 22.30
CA TYR A 248 -25.24 -34.62 21.71
C TYR A 248 -24.17 -34.90 22.75
N GLU A 249 -24.26 -34.34 23.95
CA GLU A 249 -23.32 -34.64 25.04
C GLU A 249 -23.33 -36.13 25.38
N GLY A 250 -22.14 -36.70 25.44
CA GLY A 250 -21.95 -38.12 25.70
C GLY A 250 -21.93 -39.03 24.47
N MET A 251 -22.33 -38.51 23.28
CA MET A 251 -22.27 -39.30 22.04
C MET A 251 -20.84 -39.59 21.62
N VAL A 252 -20.64 -40.79 21.09
CA VAL A 252 -19.41 -41.13 20.37
C VAL A 252 -19.58 -40.75 18.90
N VAL A 253 -18.59 -40.05 18.38
CA VAL A 253 -18.55 -39.51 17.04
C VAL A 253 -17.22 -39.77 16.37
N LYS A 254 -17.20 -39.76 15.06
CA LYS A 254 -16.00 -39.75 14.25
C LYS A 254 -15.63 -38.29 13.95
N ALA A 255 -14.43 -37.88 14.32
CA ALA A 255 -13.86 -36.57 14.03
C ALA A 255 -12.84 -36.70 12.90
N GLU A 256 -13.08 -36.06 11.77
CA GLU A 256 -12.28 -36.20 10.56
C GLU A 256 -11.90 -34.81 10.01
N VAL A 257 -10.59 -34.51 9.97
CA VAL A 257 -10.02 -33.28 9.41
C VAL A 257 -9.99 -33.37 7.89
N ASP A 258 -10.28 -32.25 7.20
CA ASP A 258 -10.06 -32.12 5.75
C ASP A 258 -8.56 -32.29 5.45
N LYS A 259 -8.21 -33.49 4.99
CA LYS A 259 -6.83 -33.90 4.69
C LYS A 259 -6.17 -33.02 3.63
N THR A 260 -6.95 -32.51 2.69
CA THR A 260 -6.44 -31.64 1.60
C THR A 260 -6.05 -30.28 2.15
N ARG A 261 -6.94 -29.65 2.90
CA ARG A 261 -6.66 -28.35 3.54
C ARG A 261 -5.51 -28.43 4.54
N ARG A 262 -5.50 -29.47 5.40
CA ARG A 262 -4.42 -29.68 6.38
C ARG A 262 -3.06 -29.80 5.69
N LYS A 263 -2.92 -30.58 4.63
CA LYS A 263 -1.66 -30.70 3.90
C LYS A 263 -1.20 -29.38 3.30
N LEU A 264 -2.12 -28.60 2.69
CA LEU A 264 -1.78 -27.29 2.18
C LEU A 264 -1.32 -26.33 3.29
N THR A 265 -1.99 -26.36 4.44
CA THR A 265 -1.57 -25.58 5.62
C THR A 265 -0.17 -26.00 6.10
N GLU A 266 0.14 -27.31 6.14
CA GLU A 266 1.47 -27.81 6.49
C GLU A 266 2.57 -27.36 5.50
N TYR A 267 2.25 -27.32 4.19
CA TYR A 267 3.17 -26.80 3.17
C TYR A 267 3.46 -25.31 3.40
N HIS A 268 2.41 -24.52 3.59
CA HIS A 268 2.55 -23.08 3.83
C HIS A 268 3.25 -22.79 5.16
N HIS A 269 2.98 -23.56 6.22
CA HIS A 269 3.61 -23.35 7.52
C HIS A 269 5.11 -23.64 7.47
N SER A 270 5.48 -24.78 6.90
CA SER A 270 6.90 -25.14 6.76
C SER A 270 7.64 -24.16 5.84
N ALA A 271 6.99 -23.72 4.72
CA ALA A 271 7.54 -22.70 3.86
C ALA A 271 7.72 -21.35 4.58
N THR A 272 6.85 -21.00 5.56
CA THR A 272 6.99 -19.78 6.35
C THR A 272 8.29 -19.76 7.16
N HIS A 273 8.66 -20.88 7.79
CA HIS A 273 9.92 -21.00 8.52
C HIS A 273 11.14 -20.88 7.59
N LEU A 274 11.09 -21.54 6.42
CA LEU A 274 12.16 -21.39 5.41
C LEU A 274 12.26 -19.96 4.90
N LEU A 275 11.14 -19.31 4.62
CA LEU A 275 11.09 -17.91 4.23
C LEU A 275 11.72 -17.00 5.28
N PHE A 276 11.37 -17.17 6.56
CA PHE A 276 11.94 -16.38 7.64
C PHE A 276 13.45 -16.55 7.76
N LYS A 277 13.94 -17.79 7.63
CA LYS A 277 15.39 -18.07 7.58
C LYS A 277 16.08 -17.35 6.43
N VAL A 278 15.51 -17.45 5.21
CA VAL A 278 16.07 -16.81 4.02
C VAL A 278 16.04 -15.29 4.13
N LEU A 279 14.95 -14.70 4.65
CA LEU A 279 14.87 -13.27 4.90
C LEU A 279 16.00 -12.78 5.81
N ARG A 280 16.31 -13.51 6.86
CA ARG A 280 17.45 -13.18 7.75
C ARG A 280 18.80 -13.35 7.08
N ASP A 281 18.97 -14.36 6.23
CA ASP A 281 20.22 -14.59 5.51
C ASP A 281 20.48 -13.54 4.42
N VAL A 282 19.44 -13.06 3.76
CA VAL A 282 19.55 -12.11 2.64
C VAL A 282 19.50 -10.66 3.13
N LEU A 283 18.56 -10.33 4.01
CA LEU A 283 18.35 -8.95 4.47
C LEU A 283 19.13 -8.64 5.76
N GLY A 284 19.49 -9.65 6.52
CA GLY A 284 20.28 -9.52 7.74
C GLY A 284 19.57 -9.95 9.02
N ASN A 285 20.34 -10.17 10.08
CA ASN A 285 19.87 -10.70 11.37
C ASN A 285 18.93 -9.76 12.17
N HIS A 286 18.74 -8.52 11.70
CA HIS A 286 17.79 -7.57 12.30
C HIS A 286 16.34 -7.92 11.95
N VAL A 287 16.13 -8.75 10.93
CA VAL A 287 14.78 -9.20 10.52
C VAL A 287 14.18 -10.04 11.64
N SER A 288 13.02 -9.60 12.11
CA SER A 288 12.20 -10.29 13.12
C SER A 288 10.74 -10.33 12.66
N GLN A 289 10.03 -11.37 13.04
CA GLN A 289 8.62 -11.50 12.77
C GLN A 289 7.82 -10.42 13.50
N GLN A 290 6.89 -9.78 12.81
CA GLN A 290 5.94 -8.80 13.35
C GLN A 290 4.50 -9.34 13.32
N GLY A 291 4.27 -10.36 12.54
CA GLY A 291 3.03 -11.10 12.44
C GLY A 291 3.14 -12.25 11.43
N SER A 292 2.31 -13.24 11.59
CA SER A 292 2.21 -14.38 10.67
C SER A 292 0.78 -14.87 10.59
N GLN A 293 0.39 -15.34 9.42
CA GLN A 293 -0.86 -16.07 9.22
C GLN A 293 -0.63 -17.16 8.18
N VAL A 294 -1.03 -18.36 8.51
CA VAL A 294 -0.89 -19.54 7.66
C VAL A 294 -2.22 -20.27 7.55
N SER A 295 -2.65 -20.52 6.31
CA SER A 295 -3.87 -21.24 5.99
C SER A 295 -3.66 -22.22 4.82
N PHE A 296 -4.70 -22.92 4.43
CA PHE A 296 -4.69 -23.75 3.23
C PHE A 296 -4.61 -22.92 1.94
N ASP A 297 -5.00 -21.63 1.96
CA ASP A 297 -4.99 -20.73 0.81
C ASP A 297 -3.63 -20.07 0.56
N GLY A 298 -2.79 -20.00 1.59
CA GLY A 298 -1.48 -19.34 1.50
C GLY A 298 -0.91 -18.96 2.86
N LEU A 299 0.18 -18.23 2.80
CA LEU A 299 0.84 -17.67 3.96
C LEU A 299 1.00 -16.15 3.83
N ARG A 300 1.00 -15.48 4.97
CA ARG A 300 1.31 -14.06 5.13
C ARG A 300 2.34 -13.92 6.22
N PHE A 301 3.42 -13.22 5.92
CA PHE A 301 4.51 -13.00 6.85
C PHE A 301 4.86 -11.52 6.92
N ASP A 302 4.70 -10.93 8.10
CA ASP A 302 5.01 -9.54 8.38
C ASP A 302 6.33 -9.46 9.12
N PHE A 303 7.26 -8.64 8.65
CA PHE A 303 8.59 -8.51 9.23
C PHE A 303 9.10 -7.06 9.17
N ASN A 304 10.05 -6.74 10.04
CA ASN A 304 10.67 -5.42 10.06
C ASN A 304 11.85 -5.36 9.07
N HIS A 305 11.89 -4.26 8.32
CA HIS A 305 13.05 -3.88 7.52
C HIS A 305 13.10 -2.36 7.35
N TYR A 306 14.27 -1.77 7.13
CA TYR A 306 14.48 -0.33 7.19
C TYR A 306 14.50 0.35 5.81
N GLU A 307 14.61 -0.39 4.72
CA GLU A 307 14.65 0.12 3.35
C GLU A 307 13.71 -0.66 2.42
N ASN A 308 13.46 -0.11 1.22
CA ASN A 308 12.71 -0.83 0.21
C ASN A 308 13.49 -2.07 -0.24
N ILE A 309 12.75 -3.12 -0.58
CA ILE A 309 13.32 -4.37 -1.05
C ILE A 309 13.12 -4.39 -2.57
N GLU A 310 14.23 -4.37 -3.30
CA GLU A 310 14.22 -4.42 -4.76
C GLU A 310 13.72 -5.78 -5.27
N ASP A 311 13.11 -5.78 -6.45
CA ASP A 311 12.50 -6.98 -7.03
C ASP A 311 13.51 -8.12 -7.22
N GLU A 312 14.77 -7.82 -7.55
CA GLU A 312 15.84 -8.80 -7.69
C GLU A 312 16.19 -9.49 -6.37
N VAL A 313 16.09 -8.77 -5.26
CA VAL A 313 16.27 -9.33 -3.91
C VAL A 313 15.11 -10.27 -3.57
N ILE A 314 13.88 -9.91 -3.95
CA ILE A 314 12.70 -10.75 -3.73
C ILE A 314 12.79 -12.04 -4.55
N LEU A 315 13.21 -11.96 -5.81
CA LEU A 315 13.47 -13.15 -6.64
C LEU A 315 14.56 -14.05 -6.03
N THR A 316 15.62 -13.46 -5.50
CA THR A 316 16.67 -14.20 -4.79
C THR A 316 16.12 -14.91 -3.55
N ILE A 317 15.22 -14.28 -2.81
CA ILE A 317 14.54 -14.88 -1.64
C ILE A 317 13.68 -16.08 -2.10
N GLU A 318 12.87 -15.90 -3.13
CA GLU A 318 12.02 -16.96 -3.67
C GLU A 318 12.86 -18.16 -4.16
N GLU A 319 13.94 -17.91 -4.90
CA GLU A 319 14.86 -18.92 -5.39
C GLU A 319 15.49 -19.72 -4.24
N LYS A 320 16.04 -19.04 -3.24
CA LYS A 320 16.68 -19.69 -2.08
C LYS A 320 15.69 -20.55 -1.28
N VAL A 321 14.43 -20.09 -1.09
CA VAL A 321 13.38 -20.91 -0.44
C VAL A 321 13.11 -22.16 -1.28
N ASN A 322 12.98 -22.04 -2.60
CA ASN A 322 12.78 -23.17 -3.50
C ASN A 322 13.96 -24.13 -3.51
N ASP A 323 15.20 -23.63 -3.40
CA ASP A 323 16.37 -24.49 -3.30
C ASP A 323 16.39 -25.31 -2.00
N MET A 324 15.98 -24.71 -0.86
CA MET A 324 15.82 -25.44 0.41
C MET A 324 14.73 -26.51 0.31
N ILE A 325 13.63 -26.24 -0.41
CA ILE A 325 12.53 -27.18 -0.62
C ILE A 325 12.98 -28.40 -1.46
N LYS A 326 13.86 -28.21 -2.44
CA LYS A 326 14.37 -29.31 -3.27
C LYS A 326 15.17 -30.35 -2.47
N ASP A 327 15.73 -29.95 -1.34
CA ASP A 327 16.40 -30.88 -0.45
C ASP A 327 15.38 -31.77 0.27
N SER A 328 15.35 -33.04 -0.07
CA SER A 328 14.55 -34.02 0.65
C SER A 328 15.11 -34.23 2.05
N TYR A 329 14.58 -33.50 3.02
CA TYR A 329 14.95 -33.60 4.44
C TYR A 329 13.74 -33.93 5.30
N LYS A 330 13.84 -35.01 6.09
CA LYS A 330 12.78 -35.39 7.01
C LYS A 330 12.77 -34.46 8.22
N SER A 331 11.68 -33.68 8.34
CA SER A 331 11.48 -32.84 9.51
C SER A 331 11.42 -33.66 10.80
N SER A 332 11.90 -33.10 11.89
CA SER A 332 11.81 -33.75 13.20
C SER A 332 11.31 -32.79 14.26
N THR A 333 10.51 -33.31 15.17
CA THR A 333 9.96 -32.54 16.29
C THR A 333 10.45 -33.11 17.61
N ARG A 334 10.75 -32.21 18.57
CA ARG A 334 11.15 -32.61 19.92
C ARG A 334 10.46 -31.71 20.94
N ILE A 335 10.19 -32.27 22.13
CA ILE A 335 9.72 -31.48 23.27
C ILE A 335 10.90 -31.37 24.23
N MET A 336 11.33 -30.15 24.55
CA MET A 336 12.46 -29.89 25.42
C MET A 336 12.25 -28.63 26.26
N LYS A 337 13.16 -28.31 27.18
CA LYS A 337 13.11 -27.06 27.93
C LYS A 337 13.49 -25.89 27.02
N VAL A 338 12.92 -24.71 27.30
CA VAL A 338 13.18 -23.47 26.50
C VAL A 338 14.68 -23.14 26.44
N GLU A 339 15.38 -23.28 27.57
CA GLU A 339 16.82 -23.00 27.66
C GLU A 339 17.65 -23.97 26.81
N GLU A 340 17.27 -25.25 26.78
CA GLU A 340 17.92 -26.25 25.94
C GLU A 340 17.71 -25.94 24.45
N ALA A 341 16.49 -25.59 24.05
CA ALA A 341 16.17 -25.20 22.68
C ALA A 341 17.00 -23.98 22.24
N LYS A 342 17.12 -22.96 23.09
CA LYS A 342 17.95 -21.78 22.83
C LYS A 342 19.43 -22.11 22.70
N GLN A 343 19.96 -23.01 23.51
CA GLN A 343 21.35 -23.47 23.42
C GLN A 343 21.64 -24.20 22.11
N LEU A 344 20.63 -24.89 21.55
CA LEU A 344 20.71 -25.53 20.24
C LEU A 344 20.53 -24.53 19.07
N GLY A 345 20.36 -23.25 19.37
CA GLY A 345 20.20 -22.21 18.35
C GLY A 345 18.77 -22.04 17.85
N ALA A 346 17.77 -22.58 18.58
CA ALA A 346 16.38 -22.42 18.19
C ALA A 346 15.96 -20.95 18.19
N ILE A 347 15.28 -20.53 17.14
CA ILE A 347 14.72 -19.20 17.01
C ILE A 347 13.48 -19.13 17.92
N ALA A 348 13.55 -18.25 18.92
CA ALA A 348 12.44 -17.94 19.82
C ALA A 348 11.98 -16.51 19.53
N GLU A 349 10.69 -16.30 19.29
CA GLU A 349 10.17 -14.97 19.04
C GLU A 349 10.14 -14.12 20.30
N PHE A 350 10.45 -12.83 20.15
CA PHE A 350 10.47 -11.88 21.25
C PHE A 350 9.05 -11.55 21.70
N GLY A 351 8.72 -11.87 22.96
CA GLY A 351 7.46 -11.47 23.60
C GLY A 351 6.44 -12.58 23.79
N GLU A 352 6.66 -13.77 23.25
CA GLU A 352 5.83 -14.93 23.58
C GLU A 352 6.17 -15.49 24.97
N LYS A 353 5.11 -15.81 25.71
CA LYS A 353 5.26 -16.49 27.00
C LYS A 353 5.28 -17.99 26.76
N TYR A 354 6.46 -18.56 26.76
CA TYR A 354 6.64 -20.00 26.65
C TYR A 354 6.48 -20.66 28.03
N GLY A 355 5.85 -21.84 28.07
CA GLY A 355 5.86 -22.68 29.24
C GLY A 355 7.24 -23.31 29.50
N ASP A 356 7.39 -24.10 30.56
CA ASP A 356 8.66 -24.76 30.91
C ASP A 356 9.18 -25.70 29.81
N LYS A 357 8.28 -26.29 29.04
CA LYS A 357 8.57 -27.17 27.90
C LYS A 357 7.96 -26.59 26.62
N VAL A 358 8.72 -26.65 25.53
CA VAL A 358 8.34 -26.19 24.20
C VAL A 358 8.52 -27.28 23.16
N ARG A 359 7.66 -27.27 22.16
CA ARG A 359 7.83 -28.10 20.96
C ARG A 359 8.73 -27.37 20.00
N THR A 360 9.76 -28.05 19.51
CA THR A 360 10.66 -27.55 18.45
C THR A 360 10.41 -28.30 17.15
N ILE A 361 10.59 -27.60 16.04
CA ILE A 361 10.61 -28.17 14.69
C ILE A 361 12.00 -27.92 14.06
N ASP A 362 12.61 -29.00 13.58
CA ASP A 362 13.87 -28.98 12.84
C ASP A 362 13.57 -29.20 11.34
N LEU A 363 13.92 -28.20 10.52
CA LEU A 363 13.75 -28.20 9.08
C LEU A 363 15.12 -28.16 8.35
N LYS A 364 16.19 -28.72 8.94
CA LYS A 364 17.58 -28.69 8.47
C LYS A 364 18.22 -27.29 8.52
N TYR A 365 17.59 -26.30 7.92
CA TYR A 365 18.09 -24.92 7.78
C TYR A 365 17.75 -24.02 8.95
N THR A 366 16.69 -24.38 9.67
CA THR A 366 16.21 -23.65 10.84
C THR A 366 15.70 -24.62 11.89
N LEU A 367 15.89 -24.26 13.15
CA LEU A 367 15.30 -24.90 14.31
C LEU A 367 14.43 -23.86 15.01
N ASP A 368 13.12 -24.09 15.08
CA ASP A 368 12.17 -23.09 15.58
C ASP A 368 11.31 -23.65 16.72
N LEU A 369 10.89 -22.76 17.62
CA LEU A 369 9.85 -23.05 18.62
C LEU A 369 8.49 -22.95 17.95
N CYS A 370 7.84 -24.08 17.65
CA CYS A 370 6.58 -24.08 16.93
C CYS A 370 5.64 -25.22 17.36
N GLY A 371 4.40 -24.84 17.70
CA GLY A 371 3.31 -25.75 18.00
C GLY A 371 2.44 -26.14 16.81
N GLY A 372 2.72 -25.61 15.61
CA GLY A 372 1.93 -25.85 14.41
C GLY A 372 2.15 -27.21 13.76
N THR A 373 1.41 -27.46 12.68
CA THR A 373 1.54 -28.68 11.87
C THR A 373 2.49 -28.44 10.69
N HIS A 374 3.32 -29.44 10.38
CA HIS A 374 4.40 -29.33 9.41
C HIS A 374 4.49 -30.54 8.50
N VAL A 375 5.12 -30.34 7.34
CA VAL A 375 5.47 -31.43 6.42
C VAL A 375 6.39 -32.44 7.09
N LYS A 376 6.28 -33.72 6.68
CA LYS A 376 7.20 -34.76 7.10
C LYS A 376 8.50 -34.76 6.32
N ASP A 377 8.47 -34.30 5.08
CA ASP A 377 9.63 -34.10 4.20
C ASP A 377 9.53 -32.73 3.53
N LEU A 378 10.64 -31.97 3.47
CA LEU A 378 10.65 -30.65 2.86
C LEU A 378 10.24 -30.67 1.37
N SER A 379 10.57 -31.76 0.67
CA SER A 379 10.20 -31.91 -0.75
C SER A 379 8.69 -32.00 -1.00
N ASP A 380 7.89 -32.34 0.04
CA ASP A 380 6.43 -32.36 -0.05
C ASP A 380 5.85 -30.97 -0.29
N ILE A 381 6.55 -29.90 0.10
CA ILE A 381 6.15 -28.50 -0.17
C ILE A 381 6.04 -28.26 -1.67
N GLY A 382 6.87 -28.90 -2.49
CA GLY A 382 6.87 -28.77 -3.94
C GLY A 382 7.46 -27.44 -4.37
N LYS A 383 6.64 -26.53 -4.93
CA LYS A 383 7.05 -25.20 -5.38
C LYS A 383 6.51 -24.12 -4.44
N PHE A 384 7.32 -23.11 -4.20
CA PHE A 384 6.96 -21.91 -3.44
C PHE A 384 6.96 -20.70 -4.39
N ALA A 385 5.99 -19.80 -4.27
CA ALA A 385 5.93 -18.57 -5.04
C ALA A 385 5.44 -17.40 -4.19
N ILE A 386 6.09 -16.25 -4.32
CA ILE A 386 5.69 -14.99 -3.68
C ILE A 386 4.60 -14.33 -4.54
N LYS A 387 3.48 -13.97 -3.92
CA LYS A 387 2.36 -13.28 -4.58
C LYS A 387 2.53 -11.77 -4.55
N SER A 388 2.93 -11.26 -3.39
CA SER A 388 3.07 -9.82 -3.20
C SER A 388 4.09 -9.50 -2.11
N VAL A 389 4.72 -8.34 -2.25
CA VAL A 389 5.51 -7.69 -1.21
C VAL A 389 5.03 -6.25 -1.07
N SER A 390 4.68 -5.83 0.14
CA SER A 390 4.15 -4.48 0.39
C SER A 390 4.62 -3.94 1.74
N SER A 391 4.79 -2.62 1.82
CA SER A 391 5.00 -1.94 3.09
C SER A 391 3.64 -1.69 3.74
N ILE A 392 3.43 -2.21 4.94
CA ILE A 392 2.17 -2.08 5.71
C ILE A 392 2.27 -1.08 6.84
N GLY A 393 3.44 -0.51 7.03
CA GLY A 393 3.73 0.47 8.06
C GLY A 393 5.17 0.96 7.93
N SER A 394 5.54 1.94 8.73
CA SER A 394 6.91 2.43 8.69
C SER A 394 7.88 1.37 9.19
N GLY A 395 8.66 0.82 8.28
CA GLY A 395 9.65 -0.22 8.58
C GLY A 395 9.05 -1.60 8.81
N ILE A 396 7.81 -1.85 8.38
CA ILE A 396 7.21 -3.19 8.39
C ILE A 396 6.77 -3.54 6.98
N PHE A 397 7.23 -4.70 6.53
CA PHE A 397 6.90 -5.27 5.24
C PHE A 397 6.07 -6.53 5.41
N ARG A 398 5.19 -6.78 4.45
CA ARG A 398 4.37 -7.97 4.33
C ARG A 398 4.74 -8.72 3.07
N ILE A 399 5.01 -10.01 3.21
CA ILE A 399 5.07 -10.96 2.11
C ILE A 399 3.82 -11.84 2.18
N GLU A 400 3.13 -11.97 1.05
CA GLU A 400 2.12 -12.99 0.82
C GLU A 400 2.66 -13.99 -0.18
N ALA A 401 2.52 -15.29 0.13
CA ALA A 401 3.07 -16.36 -0.70
C ALA A 401 2.20 -17.61 -0.66
N VAL A 402 2.43 -18.49 -1.61
CA VAL A 402 1.75 -19.77 -1.78
C VAL A 402 2.74 -20.88 -2.06
N ALA A 403 2.32 -22.12 -1.79
CA ALA A 403 3.14 -23.30 -2.07
C ALA A 403 2.30 -24.43 -2.68
N ASN A 404 3.00 -25.42 -3.26
CA ASN A 404 2.41 -26.58 -3.90
C ASN A 404 1.43 -26.21 -5.03
N LYS A 405 0.30 -26.87 -5.13
CA LYS A 405 -0.73 -26.59 -6.14
C LYS A 405 -1.35 -25.20 -6.03
N MET A 406 -1.20 -24.53 -4.86
CA MET A 406 -1.70 -23.15 -4.71
C MET A 406 -0.86 -22.14 -5.50
N VAL A 407 0.31 -22.52 -6.03
CA VAL A 407 1.09 -21.68 -6.96
C VAL A 407 0.29 -21.39 -8.25
N ASP A 408 -0.58 -22.28 -8.67
CA ASP A 408 -1.45 -22.06 -9.83
C ASP A 408 -2.41 -20.87 -9.62
N THR A 409 -2.75 -20.55 -8.37
CA THR A 409 -3.58 -19.38 -8.03
C THR A 409 -2.85 -18.04 -8.14
N LEU A 410 -1.55 -18.04 -8.46
CA LEU A 410 -0.81 -16.80 -8.71
C LEU A 410 -1.44 -16.01 -9.86
N ALA A 411 -1.97 -16.71 -10.87
CA ALA A 411 -2.69 -16.08 -11.97
C ALA A 411 -3.89 -15.25 -11.51
N ASP A 412 -4.60 -15.69 -10.48
CA ASP A 412 -5.76 -14.97 -9.91
C ASP A 412 -5.33 -13.63 -9.27
N SER A 413 -4.14 -13.59 -8.65
CA SER A 413 -3.60 -12.37 -8.06
C SER A 413 -3.22 -11.30 -9.12
N LEU A 414 -3.04 -11.71 -10.37
CA LEU A 414 -2.74 -10.82 -11.49
C LEU A 414 -3.99 -10.27 -12.20
N VAL A 415 -5.20 -10.72 -11.82
CA VAL A 415 -6.46 -10.29 -12.46
C VAL A 415 -6.64 -8.78 -12.43
N GLY A 416 -6.35 -8.13 -11.29
CA GLY A 416 -6.43 -6.68 -11.17
C GLY A 416 -5.51 -5.95 -12.16
N LEU A 417 -4.24 -6.35 -12.23
CA LEU A 417 -3.27 -5.79 -13.18
C LEU A 417 -3.70 -6.01 -14.63
N ASN A 418 -4.25 -7.20 -14.93
CA ASN A 418 -4.78 -7.49 -16.26
C ASN A 418 -5.97 -6.59 -16.63
N GLN A 419 -6.88 -6.32 -15.68
CA GLN A 419 -8.00 -5.40 -15.89
C GLN A 419 -7.51 -3.97 -16.15
N ASP A 420 -6.50 -3.50 -15.43
CA ASP A 420 -5.93 -2.18 -15.65
C ASP A 420 -5.29 -2.06 -17.04
N ILE A 421 -4.57 -3.09 -17.49
CA ILE A 421 -4.02 -3.16 -18.85
C ILE A 421 -5.15 -3.13 -19.88
N ASP A 422 -6.22 -3.93 -19.68
CA ASP A 422 -7.37 -3.98 -20.60
C ASP A 422 -8.09 -2.61 -20.66
N ASN A 423 -8.22 -1.90 -19.56
CA ASN A 423 -8.78 -0.56 -19.52
C ASN A 423 -7.93 0.42 -20.34
N LEU A 424 -6.61 0.34 -20.25
CA LEU A 424 -5.69 1.17 -21.04
C LEU A 424 -5.77 0.84 -22.55
N VAL A 425 -5.82 -0.43 -22.90
CA VAL A 425 -6.00 -0.87 -24.32
C VAL A 425 -7.35 -0.38 -24.85
N ASN A 426 -8.42 -0.47 -24.07
CA ASN A 426 -9.73 0.04 -24.45
C ASN A 426 -9.71 1.57 -24.65
N LYS A 427 -8.97 2.31 -23.80
CA LYS A 427 -8.77 3.75 -23.96
C LYS A 427 -8.02 4.05 -25.25
N ALA A 428 -6.93 3.33 -25.57
CA ALA A 428 -6.21 3.46 -26.82
C ALA A 428 -7.11 3.22 -28.04
N ASN A 429 -7.92 2.17 -28.01
CA ASN A 429 -8.86 1.87 -29.09
C ASN A 429 -9.88 2.98 -29.33
N LYS A 430 -10.36 3.65 -28.26
CA LYS A 430 -11.23 4.83 -28.40
C LYS A 430 -10.51 5.98 -29.10
N ILE A 431 -9.27 6.27 -28.72
CA ILE A 431 -8.46 7.31 -29.37
C ILE A 431 -8.24 7.00 -30.85
N LEU A 432 -7.92 5.75 -31.19
CA LEU A 432 -7.76 5.32 -32.59
C LEU A 432 -9.05 5.48 -33.40
N LEU A 433 -10.21 5.18 -32.82
CA LEU A 433 -11.51 5.40 -33.46
C LEU A 433 -11.79 6.89 -33.70
N GLU A 434 -11.46 7.74 -32.74
CA GLU A 434 -11.60 9.20 -32.90
C GLU A 434 -10.63 9.74 -33.95
N ALA A 435 -9.38 9.26 -33.95
CA ALA A 435 -8.38 9.62 -34.95
C ALA A 435 -8.84 9.23 -36.35
N LYS A 436 -9.39 8.03 -36.52
CA LYS A 436 -9.95 7.58 -37.80
C LYS A 436 -11.10 8.47 -38.27
N LYS A 437 -12.02 8.87 -37.37
CA LYS A 437 -13.11 9.83 -37.70
C LYS A 437 -12.57 11.18 -38.12
N ALA A 438 -11.44 11.61 -37.56
CA ALA A 438 -10.76 12.83 -37.91
C ALA A 438 -9.83 12.69 -39.15
N ASN A 439 -9.79 11.51 -39.81
CA ASN A 439 -8.83 11.15 -40.86
C ASN A 439 -7.37 11.36 -40.45
N ILE A 440 -7.03 11.01 -39.23
CA ILE A 440 -5.66 11.03 -38.68
C ILE A 440 -5.20 9.57 -38.58
N GLU A 441 -4.05 9.25 -39.19
CA GLU A 441 -3.42 7.94 -39.06
C GLU A 441 -2.59 7.89 -37.78
N LEU A 442 -2.87 6.89 -36.95
CA LEU A 442 -2.17 6.61 -35.70
C LEU A 442 -1.98 5.11 -35.53
N ASP A 443 -0.82 4.75 -35.03
CA ASP A 443 -0.50 3.37 -34.66
C ASP A 443 -0.39 3.24 -33.15
N PHE A 444 -0.88 2.12 -32.63
CA PHE A 444 -0.74 1.75 -31.21
C PHE A 444 0.03 0.44 -31.11
N ASN A 445 1.31 0.55 -30.77
CA ASN A 445 2.22 -0.59 -30.68
C ASN A 445 2.33 -1.07 -29.23
N PHE A 446 1.33 -1.80 -28.78
CA PHE A 446 1.35 -2.51 -27.51
C PHE A 446 0.87 -3.94 -27.68
N LYS A 447 1.61 -4.91 -27.13
CA LYS A 447 1.27 -6.32 -27.20
C LYS A 447 1.18 -6.91 -25.80
N LYS A 448 0.02 -7.47 -25.48
CA LYS A 448 -0.23 -8.16 -24.22
C LYS A 448 0.50 -9.52 -24.19
N ASN A 449 1.23 -9.76 -23.09
CA ASN A 449 1.94 -11.02 -22.84
C ASN A 449 1.06 -11.99 -22.04
N SER A 450 1.18 -13.29 -22.32
CA SER A 450 0.36 -14.35 -21.71
C SER A 450 1.15 -15.46 -21.03
N VAL A 451 2.43 -15.25 -20.76
CA VAL A 451 3.29 -16.29 -20.13
C VAL A 451 3.14 -16.24 -18.62
N SER A 452 2.97 -17.40 -17.97
CA SER A 452 3.01 -17.56 -16.51
C SER A 452 4.04 -18.64 -16.17
N LEU A 453 4.97 -18.31 -15.28
CA LEU A 453 6.03 -19.18 -14.77
C LEU A 453 5.69 -19.74 -13.40
N GLY A 454 4.62 -19.22 -12.76
CA GLY A 454 4.23 -19.53 -11.38
C GLY A 454 5.30 -19.09 -10.38
N SER A 455 5.82 -17.86 -10.51
CA SER A 455 6.85 -17.25 -9.68
C SER A 455 6.62 -15.75 -9.52
N TYR A 456 7.35 -15.11 -8.64
CA TYR A 456 7.30 -13.65 -8.48
C TYR A 456 7.70 -12.89 -9.74
N GLN A 457 8.44 -13.53 -10.66
CA GLN A 457 8.74 -12.96 -11.97
C GLN A 457 7.49 -12.60 -12.75
N ASP A 458 6.42 -13.41 -12.67
CA ASP A 458 5.14 -13.12 -13.32
C ASP A 458 4.52 -11.80 -12.82
N VAL A 459 4.69 -11.49 -11.53
CA VAL A 459 4.21 -10.24 -10.93
C VAL A 459 5.01 -9.05 -11.46
N ILE A 460 6.34 -9.20 -11.54
CA ILE A 460 7.24 -8.18 -12.09
C ILE A 460 6.90 -7.93 -13.56
N ASP A 461 6.81 -8.98 -14.36
CA ASP A 461 6.54 -8.89 -15.79
C ASP A 461 5.19 -8.20 -16.05
N LYS A 462 4.19 -8.51 -15.23
CA LYS A 462 2.87 -7.92 -15.37
C LYS A 462 2.83 -6.45 -14.94
N ARG A 463 3.61 -6.05 -13.92
CA ARG A 463 3.78 -4.64 -13.55
C ARG A 463 4.50 -3.84 -14.64
N ASN A 464 5.54 -4.43 -15.23
CA ASN A 464 6.27 -3.81 -16.34
C ASN A 464 5.35 -3.63 -17.57
N GLU A 465 4.57 -4.67 -17.90
CA GLU A 465 3.58 -4.61 -18.98
C GLU A 465 2.55 -3.50 -18.77
N LEU A 466 2.04 -3.34 -17.54
CA LEU A 466 1.13 -2.24 -17.18
C LEU A 466 1.80 -0.87 -17.38
N HIS A 467 3.06 -0.74 -16.95
CA HIS A 467 3.81 0.49 -17.12
C HIS A 467 4.05 0.84 -18.60
N GLU A 468 4.42 -0.15 -19.41
CA GLU A 468 4.56 -0.01 -20.87
C GLU A 468 3.25 0.43 -21.53
N ALA A 469 2.12 -0.20 -21.13
CA ALA A 469 0.79 0.20 -21.60
C ALA A 469 0.46 1.66 -21.26
N GLN A 470 0.77 2.10 -20.03
CA GLN A 470 0.58 3.49 -19.59
C GLN A 470 1.39 4.49 -20.45
N LEU A 471 2.65 4.17 -20.70
CA LEU A 471 3.53 4.99 -21.54
C LEU A 471 3.03 5.04 -22.98
N ALA A 472 2.64 3.90 -23.55
CA ALA A 472 2.15 3.81 -24.92
C ALA A 472 0.85 4.61 -25.11
N VAL A 473 -0.10 4.51 -24.16
CA VAL A 473 -1.35 5.30 -24.23
C VAL A 473 -1.08 6.77 -24.08
N LYS A 474 -0.20 7.19 -23.18
CA LYS A 474 0.18 8.60 -23.00
C LYS A 474 0.81 9.21 -24.26
N GLU A 475 1.68 8.46 -24.93
CA GLU A 475 2.31 8.92 -26.17
C GLU A 475 1.29 8.97 -27.33
N LEU A 476 0.37 7.99 -27.38
CA LEU A 476 -0.74 8.00 -28.33
C LEU A 476 -1.63 9.23 -28.16
N GLU A 477 -2.03 9.56 -26.93
CA GLU A 477 -2.83 10.76 -26.61
C GLU A 477 -2.11 12.05 -27.04
N LYS A 478 -0.83 12.16 -26.69
CA LYS A 478 -0.01 13.31 -27.03
C LYS A 478 0.12 13.48 -28.56
N THR A 479 0.35 12.39 -29.26
CA THR A 479 0.48 12.40 -30.73
C THR A 479 -0.84 12.73 -31.39
N PHE A 480 -1.96 12.15 -30.92
CA PHE A 480 -3.30 12.45 -31.41
C PHE A 480 -3.64 13.93 -31.26
N ASN A 481 -3.43 14.50 -30.08
CA ASN A 481 -3.70 15.91 -29.82
C ASN A 481 -2.87 16.82 -30.72
N ARG A 482 -1.56 16.52 -30.86
CA ARG A 482 -0.68 17.29 -31.76
C ARG A 482 -1.15 17.25 -33.22
N LEU A 483 -1.48 16.06 -33.73
CA LEU A 483 -1.92 15.91 -35.13
C LEU A 483 -3.30 16.53 -35.35
N LYS A 484 -4.20 16.44 -34.36
CA LYS A 484 -5.50 17.12 -34.40
C LYS A 484 -5.35 18.65 -34.47
N GLU A 485 -4.42 19.19 -33.68
CA GLU A 485 -4.06 20.63 -33.72
C GLU A 485 -3.46 21.03 -35.06
N THR A 486 -2.50 20.30 -35.59
CA THR A 486 -1.89 20.57 -36.90
C THR A 486 -2.94 20.58 -38.00
N LYS A 487 -3.84 19.58 -38.00
CA LYS A 487 -4.90 19.46 -38.98
C LYS A 487 -5.94 20.56 -38.87
N ALA A 488 -6.27 20.99 -37.66
CA ALA A 488 -7.14 22.14 -37.44
C ALA A 488 -6.50 23.43 -37.96
N LEU A 489 -5.18 23.61 -37.77
CA LEU A 489 -4.44 24.74 -38.34
C LEU A 489 -4.38 24.71 -39.88
N GLU A 490 -4.13 23.53 -40.47
CA GLU A 490 -4.13 23.37 -41.95
C GLU A 490 -5.49 23.69 -42.59
N SER A 491 -6.60 23.40 -41.89
CA SER A 491 -7.95 23.72 -42.36
C SER A 491 -8.28 25.22 -42.34
N VAL A 492 -7.44 26.03 -41.69
CA VAL A 492 -7.63 27.49 -41.48
C VAL A 492 -6.62 28.33 -42.25
N ASN A 493 -5.95 27.77 -43.26
CA ASN A 493 -4.89 28.46 -43.98
C ASN A 493 -5.33 29.72 -44.74
N ASP A 494 -6.61 30.03 -44.86
CA ASP A 494 -7.13 31.21 -45.50
C ASP A 494 -8.15 31.95 -44.61
N LEU A 495 -7.75 33.08 -44.03
CA LEU A 495 -8.62 33.96 -43.27
C LEU A 495 -9.08 35.18 -44.14
N SER A 496 -8.92 35.12 -45.46
CA SER A 496 -9.27 36.20 -46.38
C SER A 496 -10.75 36.61 -46.28
N ASP A 497 -11.64 35.64 -46.13
CA ASP A 497 -13.09 35.87 -45.96
C ASP A 497 -13.45 36.57 -44.64
N PHE A 498 -12.53 36.55 -43.65
CA PHE A 498 -12.69 37.18 -42.34
C PHE A 498 -11.85 38.45 -42.18
N THR A 499 -11.28 38.92 -43.28
CA THR A 499 -10.40 40.09 -43.31
C THR A 499 -11.18 41.34 -43.71
N TYR A 500 -11.11 42.38 -42.89
CA TYR A 500 -11.77 43.67 -43.05
C TYR A 500 -10.69 44.77 -43.10
N GLY A 501 -10.22 45.10 -44.31
CA GLY A 501 -9.07 45.98 -44.47
C GLY A 501 -7.80 45.39 -43.88
N ASN A 502 -7.22 46.03 -42.88
CA ASN A 502 -6.03 45.59 -42.15
C ASN A 502 -6.36 44.90 -40.81
N LYS A 503 -7.57 44.36 -40.66
CA LYS A 503 -8.04 43.68 -39.44
C LYS A 503 -8.70 42.35 -39.77
N VAL A 504 -8.49 41.34 -38.89
CA VAL A 504 -9.09 40.01 -39.03
C VAL A 504 -9.96 39.70 -37.82
N ILE A 505 -11.19 39.23 -38.06
CA ILE A 505 -12.11 38.76 -37.02
C ILE A 505 -12.72 37.44 -37.49
N ALA A 506 -12.26 36.32 -36.91
CA ALA A 506 -12.64 35.00 -37.38
C ALA A 506 -13.20 34.09 -36.25
N LYS A 507 -14.21 33.30 -36.65
CA LYS A 507 -14.73 32.17 -35.85
C LYS A 507 -14.18 30.87 -36.43
N LEU A 508 -13.56 30.09 -35.58
CA LEU A 508 -12.91 28.83 -35.92
C LEU A 508 -13.50 27.69 -35.10
N GLU A 509 -13.29 26.47 -35.52
CA GLU A 509 -13.74 25.28 -34.79
C GLU A 509 -12.57 24.36 -34.46
N ASN A 510 -12.55 23.82 -33.24
CA ASN A 510 -11.57 22.83 -32.79
C ASN A 510 -10.09 23.28 -32.78
N VAL A 511 -9.83 24.61 -32.72
CA VAL A 511 -8.48 25.20 -32.60
C VAL A 511 -8.24 25.63 -31.16
N ASN A 512 -7.25 25.04 -30.47
CA ASN A 512 -6.96 25.40 -29.09
C ASN A 512 -6.26 26.75 -28.94
N GLY A 513 -6.17 27.25 -27.70
CA GLY A 513 -5.62 28.60 -27.44
C GLY A 513 -4.15 28.74 -27.84
N SER A 514 -3.34 27.71 -27.79
CA SER A 514 -1.94 27.73 -28.24
C SER A 514 -1.85 27.83 -29.76
N ALA A 515 -2.67 27.07 -30.46
CA ALA A 515 -2.75 27.07 -31.91
C ALA A 515 -3.35 28.38 -32.43
N LEU A 516 -4.40 28.93 -31.77
CA LEU A 516 -4.94 30.25 -32.08
C LEU A 516 -3.90 31.35 -31.90
N LYS A 517 -3.08 31.27 -30.87
CA LYS A 517 -1.98 32.23 -30.65
C LYS A 517 -0.96 32.14 -31.77
N GLN A 518 -0.51 30.92 -32.13
CA GLN A 518 0.45 30.73 -33.22
C GLN A 518 -0.13 31.25 -34.55
N LEU A 519 -1.39 30.92 -34.85
CA LEU A 519 -2.07 31.40 -36.05
C LEU A 519 -2.14 32.92 -36.07
N ALA A 520 -2.44 33.57 -34.94
CA ALA A 520 -2.46 35.02 -34.83
C ALA A 520 -1.07 35.63 -35.01
N ASP A 521 -0.02 34.96 -34.49
CA ASP A 521 1.38 35.39 -34.66
C ASP A 521 1.81 35.30 -36.12
N ASP A 522 1.56 34.15 -36.76
CA ASP A 522 1.95 33.90 -38.16
C ASP A 522 1.18 34.79 -39.15
N TYR A 523 -0.12 34.99 -38.89
CA TYR A 523 -0.95 35.79 -39.78
C TYR A 523 -0.62 37.28 -39.71
N LEU A 524 -0.32 37.82 -38.51
CA LEU A 524 0.15 39.19 -38.32
C LEU A 524 1.57 39.41 -38.87
N ALA A 525 2.44 38.39 -38.81
CA ALA A 525 3.80 38.49 -39.31
C ALA A 525 3.88 38.45 -40.85
N ASN A 526 2.97 37.74 -41.52
CA ASN A 526 2.97 37.51 -42.95
C ASN A 526 2.05 38.44 -43.75
N ASN A 527 1.20 39.23 -43.07
CA ASN A 527 0.26 40.17 -43.67
C ASN A 527 0.37 41.51 -42.96
N ASP A 528 0.14 42.60 -43.68
CA ASP A 528 0.19 43.96 -43.12
C ASP A 528 -1.10 44.25 -42.35
N LEU A 529 -1.23 43.64 -41.15
CA LEU A 529 -2.42 43.70 -40.30
C LEU A 529 -2.15 44.48 -39.02
N ASP A 530 -3.14 45.30 -38.65
CA ASP A 530 -3.15 46.06 -37.40
C ASP A 530 -3.70 45.24 -36.21
N PHE A 531 -4.66 44.34 -36.49
CA PHE A 531 -5.38 43.62 -35.44
C PHE A 531 -5.92 42.30 -35.95
N ILE A 532 -5.87 41.29 -35.04
CA ILE A 532 -6.50 40.00 -35.26
C ILE A 532 -7.26 39.56 -34.00
N PHE A 533 -8.50 39.12 -34.19
CA PHE A 533 -9.32 38.49 -33.17
C PHE A 533 -9.80 37.13 -33.67
N LEU A 534 -9.48 36.08 -32.92
CA LEU A 534 -9.84 34.72 -33.22
C LEU A 534 -10.67 34.15 -32.07
N ALA A 535 -11.81 33.55 -32.38
CA ALA A 535 -12.65 32.80 -31.47
C ALA A 535 -12.72 31.36 -31.94
N SER A 536 -12.52 30.40 -31.04
CA SER A 536 -12.68 28.98 -31.37
C SER A 536 -13.58 28.28 -30.37
N VAL A 537 -14.40 27.38 -30.88
CA VAL A 537 -15.21 26.44 -30.06
C VAL A 537 -14.47 25.11 -29.98
N ILE A 538 -14.21 24.65 -28.74
CA ILE A 538 -13.60 23.36 -28.47
C ILE A 538 -14.51 22.65 -27.50
N GLU A 539 -15.10 21.53 -27.92
CA GLU A 539 -16.13 20.82 -27.14
C GLU A 539 -17.27 21.76 -26.73
N GLU A 540 -17.42 22.07 -25.44
CA GLU A 540 -18.43 23.00 -24.91
C GLU A 540 -17.83 24.30 -24.36
N LYS A 541 -16.64 24.68 -24.83
CA LYS A 541 -15.91 25.88 -24.37
C LYS A 541 -15.50 26.77 -25.51
N ILE A 542 -15.51 28.06 -25.27
CA ILE A 542 -15.02 29.07 -26.22
C ILE A 542 -13.64 29.56 -25.77
N VAL A 543 -12.73 29.65 -26.70
CA VAL A 543 -11.41 30.29 -26.50
C VAL A 543 -11.32 31.51 -27.41
N PHE A 544 -10.95 32.64 -26.83
CA PHE A 544 -10.69 33.87 -27.52
C PHE A 544 -9.21 34.20 -27.47
N VAL A 545 -8.66 34.64 -28.61
CA VAL A 545 -7.30 35.18 -28.71
C VAL A 545 -7.38 36.48 -29.53
N ALA A 546 -6.72 37.53 -29.06
CA ALA A 546 -6.53 38.76 -29.86
C ALA A 546 -5.09 39.25 -29.78
N LYS A 547 -4.63 39.81 -30.89
CA LYS A 547 -3.36 40.53 -31.02
C LYS A 547 -3.56 41.87 -31.71
N SER A 548 -2.79 42.87 -31.27
CA SER A 548 -2.82 44.24 -31.84
C SER A 548 -1.40 44.78 -32.03
N ASN A 549 -1.12 45.26 -33.21
CA ASN A 549 0.12 45.98 -33.55
C ASN A 549 -0.01 47.50 -33.36
N ILE A 550 -1.22 47.99 -33.08
CA ILE A 550 -1.48 49.44 -32.94
C ILE A 550 -1.97 49.79 -31.54
N LYS A 551 -1.58 50.94 -31.03
CA LYS A 551 -1.93 51.40 -29.67
C LYS A 551 -3.40 51.78 -29.51
N GLN A 552 -4.12 52.04 -30.58
CA GLN A 552 -5.52 52.42 -30.57
C GLN A 552 -6.47 51.29 -30.21
N ILE A 553 -6.05 50.06 -30.43
CA ILE A 553 -6.84 48.86 -30.12
C ILE A 553 -6.14 48.05 -29.00
N ASN A 554 -6.80 47.96 -27.85
CA ASN A 554 -6.31 47.20 -26.70
C ASN A 554 -6.86 45.76 -26.75
N ALA A 555 -6.03 44.81 -27.17
CA ALA A 555 -6.39 43.38 -27.26
C ALA A 555 -6.93 42.81 -25.93
N GLY A 556 -6.36 43.24 -24.80
CA GLY A 556 -6.80 42.82 -23.45
C GLY A 556 -8.24 43.22 -23.16
N GLN A 557 -8.65 44.43 -23.52
CA GLN A 557 -10.01 44.91 -23.29
C GLN A 557 -11.02 44.25 -24.23
N VAL A 558 -10.65 44.09 -25.51
CA VAL A 558 -11.50 43.44 -26.52
C VAL A 558 -11.83 42.00 -26.11
N VAL A 559 -10.81 41.22 -25.79
CA VAL A 559 -10.98 39.82 -25.40
C VAL A 559 -11.75 39.65 -24.06
N LYS A 560 -11.51 40.56 -23.09
CA LYS A 560 -12.23 40.58 -21.83
C LYS A 560 -13.73 40.80 -22.04
N ASN A 561 -14.10 41.80 -22.85
CA ASN A 561 -15.51 42.10 -23.11
C ASN A 561 -16.21 40.99 -23.89
N ALA A 562 -15.55 40.42 -24.90
CA ALA A 562 -16.07 39.27 -25.64
C ALA A 562 -16.30 38.05 -24.73
N ALA A 563 -15.35 37.77 -23.83
CA ALA A 563 -15.48 36.68 -22.86
C ALA A 563 -16.62 36.90 -21.85
N GLN A 564 -16.83 38.14 -21.40
CA GLN A 564 -17.94 38.49 -20.48
C GLN A 564 -19.31 38.26 -21.12
N ILE A 565 -19.49 38.57 -22.41
CA ILE A 565 -20.73 38.30 -23.16
C ILE A 565 -21.01 36.77 -23.13
N CYS A 566 -20.00 35.96 -23.29
CA CYS A 566 -20.12 34.48 -23.26
C CYS A 566 -20.01 33.89 -21.86
N GLY A 567 -20.29 34.65 -20.79
CA GLY A 567 -20.29 34.14 -19.41
C GLY A 567 -18.92 33.64 -18.92
N GLY A 568 -17.85 34.18 -19.47
CA GLY A 568 -16.47 33.83 -19.17
C GLY A 568 -15.65 34.97 -18.60
N ASN A 569 -14.35 34.79 -18.53
CA ASN A 569 -13.41 35.79 -18.04
C ASN A 569 -12.02 35.59 -18.69
N GLY A 570 -11.21 36.64 -18.67
CA GLY A 570 -9.83 36.62 -19.12
C GLY A 570 -9.35 38.02 -19.41
N GLY A 571 -8.28 38.14 -20.17
CA GLY A 571 -7.65 39.40 -20.50
C GLY A 571 -6.18 39.19 -20.82
N GLY A 572 -5.44 40.26 -20.85
CA GLY A 572 -4.01 40.23 -21.16
C GLY A 572 -3.45 41.63 -21.32
N ARG A 573 -2.33 41.72 -22.02
CA ARG A 573 -1.68 42.97 -22.36
C ARG A 573 -2.39 43.66 -23.53
N PRO A 574 -2.13 44.96 -23.77
CA PRO A 574 -2.70 45.66 -24.90
C PRO A 574 -2.34 45.05 -26.27
N ASP A 575 -1.17 44.44 -26.38
CA ASP A 575 -0.62 43.81 -27.59
C ASP A 575 -1.07 42.36 -27.80
N PHE A 576 -1.39 41.64 -26.71
CA PHE A 576 -1.80 40.24 -26.74
C PHE A 576 -2.70 39.88 -25.56
N ALA A 577 -3.79 39.19 -25.84
CA ALA A 577 -4.69 38.69 -24.79
C ALA A 577 -5.38 37.39 -25.17
N GLN A 578 -5.78 36.64 -24.13
CA GLN A 578 -6.52 35.40 -24.25
C GLN A 578 -7.60 35.32 -23.15
N ALA A 579 -8.76 34.76 -23.50
CA ALA A 579 -9.83 34.52 -22.54
C ALA A 579 -10.64 33.28 -22.90
N GLY A 580 -11.50 32.84 -21.97
CA GLY A 580 -12.43 31.73 -22.18
C GLY A 580 -13.87 32.14 -21.97
N GLY A 581 -14.80 31.52 -22.71
CA GLY A 581 -16.25 31.65 -22.58
C GLY A 581 -16.91 30.29 -22.35
N LYS A 582 -18.14 30.28 -21.80
CA LYS A 582 -18.92 29.08 -21.52
C LYS A 582 -20.23 28.99 -22.28
N ASP A 583 -20.78 30.15 -22.68
CA ASP A 583 -22.07 30.26 -23.33
C ASP A 583 -21.88 30.29 -24.85
N LEU A 584 -22.09 29.16 -25.51
CA LEU A 584 -21.94 28.99 -26.94
C LEU A 584 -22.99 29.74 -27.74
N GLU A 585 -24.19 29.93 -27.20
CA GLU A 585 -25.30 30.64 -27.90
C GLU A 585 -24.99 32.12 -28.07
N LYS A 586 -24.16 32.70 -27.20
CA LYS A 586 -23.76 34.09 -27.23
C LYS A 586 -22.45 34.37 -28.01
N LEU A 587 -21.85 33.34 -28.61
CA LEU A 587 -20.61 33.51 -29.35
C LEU A 587 -20.74 34.48 -30.51
N ASP A 588 -21.82 34.37 -31.28
CA ASP A 588 -22.04 35.26 -32.43
C ASP A 588 -22.35 36.70 -32.00
N GLU A 589 -23.00 36.91 -30.84
CA GLU A 589 -23.16 38.21 -30.19
C GLU A 589 -21.79 38.82 -29.81
N ALA A 590 -20.92 38.03 -29.21
CA ALA A 590 -19.57 38.46 -28.85
C ALA A 590 -18.72 38.83 -30.06
N ILE A 591 -18.82 38.09 -31.16
CA ILE A 591 -18.12 38.37 -32.42
C ILE A 591 -18.65 39.67 -33.06
N ASN A 592 -19.97 39.86 -33.11
CA ASN A 592 -20.59 41.09 -33.63
C ASN A 592 -20.18 42.31 -32.79
N TYR A 593 -20.19 42.16 -31.44
CA TYR A 593 -19.66 43.23 -30.56
C TYR A 593 -18.23 43.63 -30.93
N VAL A 594 -17.33 42.62 -31.17
CA VAL A 594 -15.95 42.90 -31.58
C VAL A 594 -15.91 43.58 -32.94
N LYS A 595 -16.75 43.17 -33.90
CA LYS A 595 -16.86 43.86 -35.22
C LYS A 595 -17.29 45.29 -35.05
N ASP A 596 -18.35 45.56 -34.31
CA ASP A 596 -18.87 46.95 -34.10
C ASP A 596 -17.86 47.84 -33.37
N LEU A 597 -17.03 47.26 -32.50
CA LEU A 597 -16.01 48.00 -31.76
C LEU A 597 -14.77 48.31 -32.58
N ILE A 598 -14.43 47.45 -33.54
CA ILE A 598 -13.13 47.46 -34.21
C ILE A 598 -13.22 47.97 -35.66
N LEU A 599 -14.30 47.67 -36.37
CA LEU A 599 -14.53 48.10 -37.77
C LEU A 599 -15.11 49.47 -37.83
#